data_e729b004f1c4b3637325e1c08f021dde
#
_entry.id   e729b004f1c4b3637325e1c08f021dde
#
_cell.length_a   1.000
_cell.length_b   1.000
_cell.length_c   1.000
_cell.angle_alpha   90.00
_cell.angle_beta   90.00
_cell.angle_gamma   90.00
#
_symmetry.space_group_name_H-M   'P 1'
#
loop_
_entity.id
_entity.type
_entity.pdbx_description
1 polymer ?
#
loop_
_entity_poly.entity_id
_entity_poly.type
_entity_poly.pdbx_seq_one_letter_code
_entity_poly.pdbx_strand_id
1 'polypeptide(L)'
;RQPEAPAATATTLLQAWEALQRGQFAQAQTLYEKAEQAEPQNVDALLGLAALAAQRGNTELAARQYSRVLELEPRNPTAQAGLISLLGQADPQMSESRLKQLIARDPSPNLYFALGNLYARTMQWAPAQQAYFQAYQLQPDNPDYAYNLAVGLEHLSQPKLALSYYRQALELGNLKGHAGFDGARVQERIGQLTARIGDH
;
A
#
# COMPACT_ATOMS: atom_id res chain seq x y z
N ARG A 1 42.01 10.71 10.29
CA ARG A 1 41.73 10.01 9.00
C ARG A 1 40.57 9.05 9.20
N GLN A 2 39.43 9.48 8.75
CA GLN A 2 38.34 8.68 8.19
C GLN A 2 37.27 9.68 7.74
N PRO A 3 37.04 9.78 6.44
CA PRO A 3 35.71 9.64 5.90
C PRO A 3 35.76 9.05 4.49
N GLU A 4 35.98 7.72 4.37
CA GLU A 4 35.82 7.03 3.08
C GLU A 4 34.57 6.13 3.02
N ALA A 5 33.89 5.94 4.16
CA ALA A 5 32.73 5.06 4.24
C ALA A 5 31.53 5.50 3.36
N PRO A 6 31.08 6.76 3.33
CA PRO A 6 29.86 7.14 2.58
C PRO A 6 30.00 6.99 1.06
N ALA A 7 31.17 7.33 0.50
CA ALA A 7 31.40 7.24 -0.94
C ALA A 7 31.53 5.80 -1.42
N ALA A 8 32.13 4.92 -0.63
CA ALA A 8 32.26 3.49 -0.93
C ALA A 8 30.93 2.78 -0.86
N THR A 9 30.09 3.10 0.14
CA THR A 9 28.74 2.54 0.26
C THR A 9 27.85 2.97 -0.89
N ALA A 10 27.87 4.27 -1.27
CA ALA A 10 27.10 4.78 -2.41
C ALA A 10 27.45 4.07 -3.73
N THR A 11 28.75 3.84 -3.97
CA THR A 11 29.21 3.07 -5.14
C THR A 11 28.72 1.63 -5.10
N THR A 12 28.78 0.99 -3.93
CA THR A 12 28.29 -0.39 -3.74
C THR A 12 26.78 -0.48 -3.98
N LEU A 13 26.01 0.48 -3.51
CA LEU A 13 24.56 0.56 -3.73
C LEU A 13 24.19 0.74 -5.20
N LEU A 14 24.91 1.59 -5.92
CA LEU A 14 24.70 1.75 -7.37
C LEU A 14 24.97 0.45 -8.11
N GLN A 15 26.07 -0.24 -7.79
CA GLN A 15 26.38 -1.54 -8.39
C GLN A 15 25.34 -2.61 -8.04
N ALA A 16 24.82 -2.59 -6.80
CA ALA A 16 23.76 -3.50 -6.36
C ALA A 16 22.47 -3.26 -7.17
N TRP A 17 22.08 -2.00 -7.34
CA TRP A 17 20.91 -1.64 -8.13
C TRP A 17 21.06 -2.03 -9.61
N GLU A 18 22.22 -1.75 -10.22
CA GLU A 18 22.50 -2.18 -11.60
C GLU A 18 22.46 -3.70 -11.77
N ALA A 19 23.03 -4.46 -10.83
CA ALA A 19 22.96 -5.92 -10.82
C ALA A 19 21.51 -6.41 -10.72
N LEU A 20 20.68 -5.76 -9.88
CA LEU A 20 19.26 -6.05 -9.74
C LEU A 20 18.51 -5.82 -11.07
N GLN A 21 18.75 -4.69 -11.74
CA GLN A 21 18.12 -4.36 -13.03
C GLN A 21 18.52 -5.35 -14.14
N ARG A 22 19.71 -5.92 -14.08
CA ARG A 22 20.18 -6.94 -15.01
C ARG A 22 19.73 -8.36 -14.67
N GLY A 23 18.93 -8.55 -13.61
CA GLY A 23 18.50 -9.87 -13.14
C GLY A 23 19.59 -10.69 -12.45
N GLN A 24 20.72 -10.08 -12.11
CA GLN A 24 21.85 -10.72 -11.43
C GLN A 24 21.60 -10.76 -9.90
N PHE A 25 20.53 -11.45 -9.49
CA PHE A 25 20.01 -11.41 -8.12
C PHE A 25 20.99 -11.83 -7.04
N ALA A 26 21.85 -12.83 -7.31
CA ALA A 26 22.85 -13.26 -6.35
C ALA A 26 23.92 -12.17 -6.12
N GLN A 27 24.37 -11.52 -7.19
CA GLN A 27 25.33 -10.43 -7.11
C GLN A 27 24.71 -9.20 -6.42
N ALA A 28 23.48 -8.84 -6.79
CA ALA A 28 22.75 -7.75 -6.16
C ALA A 28 22.62 -7.97 -4.64
N GLN A 29 22.28 -9.19 -4.21
CA GLN A 29 22.18 -9.53 -2.81
C GLN A 29 23.50 -9.32 -2.07
N THR A 30 24.60 -9.89 -2.59
CA THR A 30 25.92 -9.73 -1.96
C THR A 30 26.33 -8.27 -1.82
N LEU A 31 26.02 -7.45 -2.82
CA LEU A 31 26.34 -6.02 -2.79
C LEU A 31 25.46 -5.24 -1.80
N TYR A 32 24.15 -5.53 -1.74
CA TYR A 32 23.26 -4.92 -0.73
C TYR A 32 23.62 -5.36 0.69
N GLU A 33 23.96 -6.64 0.91
CA GLU A 33 24.45 -7.15 2.21
C GLU A 33 25.75 -6.46 2.64
N LYS A 34 26.67 -6.24 1.71
CA LYS A 34 27.91 -5.49 1.96
C LYS A 34 27.61 -4.03 2.34
N ALA A 35 26.66 -3.39 1.67
CA ALA A 35 26.22 -2.05 2.01
C ALA A 35 25.55 -1.99 3.40
N GLU A 36 24.68 -2.94 3.73
CA GLU A 36 24.05 -3.07 5.05
C GLU A 36 25.08 -3.31 6.16
N GLN A 37 26.11 -4.13 5.92
CA GLN A 37 27.18 -4.36 6.89
C GLN A 37 27.99 -3.11 7.17
N ALA A 38 28.25 -2.30 6.13
CA ALA A 38 28.96 -1.02 6.28
C ALA A 38 28.09 0.04 6.96
N GLU A 39 26.81 0.09 6.61
CA GLU A 39 25.82 1.04 7.11
C GLU A 39 24.49 0.32 7.46
N PRO A 40 24.32 -0.21 8.69
CA PRO A 40 23.17 -1.03 9.06
C PRO A 40 21.81 -0.33 8.99
N GLN A 41 21.78 0.98 8.93
CA GLN A 41 20.58 1.82 8.82
C GLN A 41 20.41 2.43 7.42
N ASN A 42 21.17 1.96 6.44
CA ASN A 42 21.05 2.47 5.09
C ASN A 42 19.73 1.99 4.45
N VAL A 43 18.83 2.92 4.21
CA VAL A 43 17.48 2.66 3.71
C VAL A 43 17.50 1.99 2.33
N ASP A 44 18.39 2.40 1.43
CA ASP A 44 18.47 1.83 0.09
C ASP A 44 18.95 0.37 0.11
N ALA A 45 19.90 0.05 1.01
CA ALA A 45 20.35 -1.34 1.20
C ALA A 45 19.19 -2.22 1.73
N LEU A 46 18.46 -1.73 2.75
CA LEU A 46 17.32 -2.44 3.33
C LEU A 46 16.20 -2.64 2.32
N LEU A 47 15.87 -1.62 1.50
CA LEU A 47 14.87 -1.71 0.44
C LEU A 47 15.29 -2.72 -0.65
N GLY A 48 16.54 -2.71 -1.05
CA GLY A 48 17.09 -3.66 -2.02
C GLY A 48 16.99 -5.11 -1.53
N LEU A 49 17.38 -5.36 -0.27
CA LEU A 49 17.26 -6.67 0.37
C LEU A 49 15.81 -7.12 0.53
N ALA A 50 14.91 -6.19 0.88
CA ALA A 50 13.48 -6.47 0.98
C ALA A 50 12.89 -6.89 -0.37
N ALA A 51 13.22 -6.16 -1.44
CA ALA A 51 12.76 -6.46 -2.80
C ALA A 51 13.26 -7.83 -3.29
N LEU A 52 14.53 -8.15 -3.06
CA LEU A 52 15.12 -9.46 -3.41
C LEU A 52 14.47 -10.61 -2.61
N ALA A 53 14.21 -10.40 -1.32
CA ALA A 53 13.55 -11.38 -0.48
C ALA A 53 12.10 -11.63 -0.96
N ALA A 54 11.35 -10.57 -1.26
CA ALA A 54 9.99 -10.64 -1.78
C ALA A 54 9.94 -11.40 -3.12
N GLN A 55 10.87 -11.11 -4.03
CA GLN A 55 10.96 -11.77 -5.33
C GLN A 55 11.24 -13.28 -5.21
N ARG A 56 11.99 -13.70 -4.19
CA ARG A 56 12.27 -15.12 -3.90
C ARG A 56 11.17 -15.82 -3.10
N GLY A 57 10.09 -15.11 -2.78
CA GLY A 57 9.00 -15.64 -1.96
C GLY A 57 9.33 -15.74 -0.47
N ASN A 58 10.46 -15.17 -0.02
CA ASN A 58 10.78 -15.10 1.40
C ASN A 58 10.06 -13.90 2.04
N THR A 59 8.77 -14.08 2.23
CA THR A 59 7.87 -13.02 2.72
C THR A 59 8.22 -12.53 4.11
N GLU A 60 8.72 -13.43 4.98
CA GLU A 60 9.11 -13.08 6.35
C GLU A 60 10.34 -12.15 6.37
N LEU A 61 11.38 -12.49 5.60
CA LEU A 61 12.57 -11.65 5.50
C LEU A 61 12.23 -10.29 4.86
N ALA A 62 11.45 -10.30 3.78
CA ALA A 62 11.00 -9.08 3.11
C ALA A 62 10.22 -8.17 4.09
N ALA A 63 9.28 -8.73 4.85
CA ALA A 63 8.50 -7.98 5.82
C ALA A 63 9.37 -7.39 6.94
N ARG A 64 10.38 -8.13 7.41
CA ARG A 64 11.35 -7.61 8.40
C ARG A 64 12.13 -6.41 7.85
N GLN A 65 12.66 -6.51 6.63
CA GLN A 65 13.45 -5.44 6.03
C GLN A 65 12.59 -4.18 5.77
N TYR A 66 11.39 -4.33 5.19
CA TYR A 66 10.47 -3.18 5.04
C TYR A 66 10.08 -2.56 6.38
N SER A 67 9.90 -3.38 7.43
CA SER A 67 9.60 -2.86 8.78
C SER A 67 10.76 -2.04 9.35
N ARG A 68 12.01 -2.49 9.16
CA ARG A 68 13.19 -1.71 9.56
C ARG A 68 13.26 -0.36 8.83
N VAL A 69 12.94 -0.34 7.53
CA VAL A 69 12.85 0.93 6.79
C VAL A 69 11.79 1.84 7.41
N LEU A 70 10.60 1.31 7.75
CA LEU A 70 9.54 2.10 8.39
C LEU A 70 9.85 2.50 9.84
N GLU A 71 10.82 1.87 10.48
CA GLU A 71 11.37 2.32 11.76
C GLU A 71 12.25 3.57 11.61
N LEU A 72 12.96 3.69 10.51
CA LEU A 72 13.82 4.82 10.18
C LEU A 72 13.03 5.94 9.50
N GLU A 73 12.21 5.57 8.53
CA GLU A 73 11.40 6.45 7.70
C GLU A 73 9.95 5.98 7.69
N PRO A 74 9.10 6.39 8.66
CA PRO A 74 7.71 5.89 8.80
C PRO A 74 6.85 6.10 7.56
N ARG A 75 7.13 7.13 6.75
CA ARG A 75 6.39 7.46 5.53
C ARG A 75 7.07 7.03 4.24
N ASN A 76 8.07 6.16 4.30
CA ASN A 76 8.73 5.67 3.10
C ASN A 76 7.72 4.92 2.20
N PRO A 77 7.40 5.44 0.99
CA PRO A 77 6.32 4.91 0.19
C PRO A 77 6.62 3.50 -0.35
N THR A 78 7.88 3.22 -0.66
CA THR A 78 8.32 1.91 -1.17
C THR A 78 8.16 0.84 -0.10
N ALA A 79 8.59 1.14 1.14
CA ALA A 79 8.47 0.20 2.25
C ALA A 79 7.00 -0.03 2.65
N GLN A 80 6.17 1.02 2.67
CA GLN A 80 4.73 0.87 2.91
C GLN A 80 4.07 0.00 1.84
N ALA A 81 4.29 0.30 0.56
CA ALA A 81 3.71 -0.46 -0.54
C ALA A 81 4.18 -1.92 -0.54
N GLY A 82 5.47 -2.16 -0.33
CA GLY A 82 6.04 -3.51 -0.24
C GLY A 82 5.43 -4.31 0.90
N LEU A 83 5.36 -3.74 2.09
CA LEU A 83 4.78 -4.42 3.25
C LEU A 83 3.28 -4.68 3.08
N ILE A 84 2.51 -3.72 2.56
CA ILE A 84 1.09 -3.89 2.25
C ILE A 84 0.87 -5.04 1.25
N SER A 85 1.69 -5.11 0.20
CA SER A 85 1.62 -6.20 -0.79
C SER A 85 1.84 -7.57 -0.16
N LEU A 86 2.82 -7.70 0.73
CA LEU A 86 3.11 -8.94 1.45
C LEU A 86 1.96 -9.32 2.40
N LEU A 87 1.44 -8.35 3.15
CA LEU A 87 0.32 -8.56 4.06
C LEU A 87 -0.96 -8.94 3.31
N GLY A 88 -1.13 -8.47 2.08
CA GLY A 88 -2.23 -8.88 1.21
C GLY A 88 -2.26 -10.39 0.92
N GLN A 89 -1.13 -11.09 1.03
CA GLN A 89 -0.98 -12.52 0.77
C GLN A 89 -0.84 -13.38 2.03
N ALA A 90 -0.64 -12.74 3.18
CA ALA A 90 -0.43 -13.42 4.46
C ALA A 90 -1.76 -13.76 5.17
N ASP A 91 -1.66 -14.40 6.34
CA ASP A 91 -2.79 -14.67 7.22
C ASP A 91 -3.53 -13.38 7.60
N PRO A 92 -4.87 -13.35 7.48
CA PRO A 92 -5.65 -12.13 7.73
C PRO A 92 -5.49 -11.56 9.14
N GLN A 93 -5.39 -12.40 10.18
CA GLN A 93 -5.27 -11.93 11.58
C GLN A 93 -3.90 -11.31 11.84
N MET A 94 -2.83 -11.92 11.31
CA MET A 94 -1.48 -11.36 11.38
C MET A 94 -1.40 -10.03 10.63
N SER A 95 -1.99 -9.98 9.44
CA SER A 95 -2.03 -8.77 8.61
C SER A 95 -2.79 -7.63 9.28
N GLU A 96 -3.94 -7.93 9.89
CA GLU A 96 -4.73 -6.96 10.65
C GLU A 96 -3.93 -6.38 11.82
N SER A 97 -3.34 -7.25 12.63
CA SER A 97 -2.52 -6.84 13.78
C SER A 97 -1.37 -5.94 13.34
N ARG A 98 -0.68 -6.30 12.26
CA ARG A 98 0.45 -5.54 11.75
C ARG A 98 0.04 -4.19 11.18
N LEU A 99 -1.04 -4.14 10.39
CA LEU A 99 -1.57 -2.87 9.86
C LEU A 99 -2.01 -1.93 10.99
N LYS A 100 -2.69 -2.44 12.01
CA LYS A 100 -3.08 -1.65 13.19
C LYS A 100 -1.88 -1.09 13.95
N GLN A 101 -0.80 -1.87 14.11
CA GLN A 101 0.44 -1.38 14.74
C GLN A 101 1.08 -0.25 13.94
N LEU A 102 1.12 -0.37 12.60
CA LEU A 102 1.67 0.66 11.74
C LEU A 102 0.81 1.94 11.78
N ILE A 103 -0.51 1.79 11.73
CA ILE A 103 -1.46 2.91 11.82
C ILE A 103 -1.34 3.63 13.17
N ALA A 104 -1.19 2.89 14.27
CA ALA A 104 -1.03 3.49 15.59
C ALA A 104 0.27 4.29 15.73
N ARG A 105 1.30 3.93 14.96
CA ARG A 105 2.59 4.61 14.96
C ARG A 105 2.60 5.85 14.07
N ASP A 106 2.14 5.71 12.83
CA ASP A 106 2.06 6.81 11.86
C ASP A 106 0.87 6.57 10.91
N PRO A 107 -0.30 7.18 11.17
CA PRO A 107 -1.48 7.01 10.34
C PRO A 107 -1.23 7.51 8.91
N SER A 108 -1.51 6.68 7.92
CA SER A 108 -1.44 7.08 6.52
C SER A 108 -2.65 6.57 5.73
N PRO A 109 -3.07 7.27 4.65
CA PRO A 109 -4.21 6.86 3.85
C PRO A 109 -4.00 5.45 3.25
N ASN A 110 -2.78 5.13 2.81
CA ASN A 110 -2.45 3.83 2.24
C ASN A 110 -2.61 2.68 3.26
N LEU A 111 -2.23 2.90 4.52
CA LEU A 111 -2.37 1.88 5.58
C LEU A 111 -3.84 1.64 5.91
N TYR A 112 -4.64 2.69 6.03
CA TYR A 112 -6.09 2.56 6.22
C TYR A 112 -6.77 1.89 5.03
N PHE A 113 -6.38 2.23 3.80
CA PHE A 113 -6.91 1.60 2.59
C PHE A 113 -6.57 0.10 2.55
N ALA A 114 -5.33 -0.27 2.89
CA ALA A 114 -4.92 -1.67 2.99
C ALA A 114 -5.72 -2.43 4.05
N LEU A 115 -5.97 -1.82 5.21
CA LEU A 115 -6.80 -2.40 6.26
C LEU A 115 -8.25 -2.57 5.79
N GLY A 116 -8.80 -1.59 5.07
CA GLY A 116 -10.12 -1.67 4.44
C GLY A 116 -10.22 -2.83 3.45
N ASN A 117 -9.22 -2.99 2.58
CA ASN A 117 -9.14 -4.09 1.62
C ASN A 117 -9.06 -5.46 2.32
N LEU A 118 -8.32 -5.56 3.42
CA LEU A 118 -8.23 -6.77 4.23
C LEU A 118 -9.62 -7.16 4.79
N TYR A 119 -10.32 -6.21 5.39
CA TYR A 119 -11.66 -6.41 5.92
C TYR A 119 -12.69 -6.75 4.83
N ALA A 120 -12.65 -6.07 3.68
CA ALA A 120 -13.53 -6.35 2.54
C ALA A 120 -13.32 -7.77 2.01
N ARG A 121 -12.06 -8.22 1.89
CA ARG A 121 -11.73 -9.59 1.46
C ARG A 121 -12.26 -10.66 2.42
N THR A 122 -12.34 -10.35 3.70
CA THR A 122 -12.91 -11.22 4.74
C THR A 122 -14.39 -10.94 5.02
N MET A 123 -15.05 -10.19 4.13
CA MET A 123 -16.47 -9.83 4.19
C MET A 123 -16.89 -9.03 5.44
N GLN A 124 -15.97 -8.42 6.12
CA GLN A 124 -16.21 -7.58 7.29
C GLN A 124 -16.49 -6.14 6.85
N TRP A 125 -17.69 -5.91 6.30
CA TRP A 125 -18.02 -4.64 5.63
C TRP A 125 -18.08 -3.41 6.55
N ALA A 126 -18.52 -3.58 7.79
CA ALA A 126 -18.56 -2.45 8.74
C ALA A 126 -17.15 -1.92 9.10
N PRO A 127 -16.19 -2.76 9.53
CA PRO A 127 -14.82 -2.28 9.72
C PRO A 127 -14.13 -1.89 8.40
N ALA A 128 -14.47 -2.50 7.25
CA ALA A 128 -13.95 -2.07 5.96
C ALA A 128 -14.35 -0.64 5.62
N GLN A 129 -15.64 -0.31 5.77
CA GLN A 129 -16.17 1.03 5.53
C GLN A 129 -15.50 2.06 6.44
N GLN A 130 -15.30 1.75 7.73
CA GLN A 130 -14.60 2.65 8.65
C GLN A 130 -13.16 2.92 8.21
N ALA A 131 -12.43 1.88 7.81
CA ALA A 131 -11.06 2.03 7.35
C ALA A 131 -10.99 2.82 6.03
N TYR A 132 -11.86 2.55 5.06
CA TYR A 132 -11.95 3.34 3.82
C TYR A 132 -12.30 4.80 4.08
N PHE A 133 -13.19 5.06 5.04
CA PHE A 133 -13.53 6.42 5.42
C PHE A 133 -12.32 7.17 6.00
N GLN A 134 -11.51 6.53 6.84
CA GLN A 134 -10.27 7.13 7.35
C GLN A 134 -9.27 7.41 6.22
N ALA A 135 -9.10 6.49 5.26
CA ALA A 135 -8.26 6.72 4.09
C ALA A 135 -8.75 7.94 3.28
N TYR A 136 -10.05 7.99 3.02
CA TYR A 136 -10.69 9.10 2.31
C TYR A 136 -10.56 10.43 3.07
N GLN A 137 -10.74 10.47 4.39
CA GLN A 137 -10.57 11.71 5.17
C GLN A 137 -9.15 12.25 5.10
N LEU A 138 -8.14 11.38 5.08
CA LEU A 138 -6.73 11.79 4.98
C LEU A 138 -6.35 12.25 3.56
N GLN A 139 -7.02 11.73 2.54
CA GLN A 139 -6.77 12.07 1.13
C GLN A 139 -8.07 12.06 0.33
N PRO A 140 -8.92 13.10 0.46
CA PRO A 140 -10.26 13.13 -0.12
C PRO A 140 -10.28 13.28 -1.64
N ASP A 141 -9.16 13.61 -2.26
CA ASP A 141 -8.98 13.74 -3.70
C ASP A 141 -8.56 12.42 -4.40
N ASN A 142 -8.47 11.31 -3.65
CA ASN A 142 -8.16 10.01 -4.22
C ASN A 142 -9.44 9.29 -4.67
N PRO A 143 -9.59 9.02 -6.01
CA PRO A 143 -10.79 8.39 -6.55
C PRO A 143 -11.02 6.97 -6.01
N ASP A 144 -9.96 6.21 -5.76
CA ASP A 144 -10.06 4.83 -5.31
C ASP A 144 -10.57 4.72 -3.87
N TYR A 145 -10.24 5.71 -3.02
CA TYR A 145 -10.75 5.73 -1.65
C TYR A 145 -12.25 6.04 -1.62
N ALA A 146 -12.70 7.01 -2.42
CA ALA A 146 -14.12 7.31 -2.57
C ALA A 146 -14.90 6.10 -3.13
N TYR A 147 -14.34 5.42 -4.14
CA TYR A 147 -14.94 4.23 -4.75
C TYR A 147 -15.09 3.09 -3.72
N ASN A 148 -14.04 2.73 -3.02
CA ASN A 148 -14.09 1.61 -2.06
C ASN A 148 -14.97 1.94 -0.84
N LEU A 149 -15.04 3.20 -0.44
CA LEU A 149 -15.99 3.66 0.57
C LEU A 149 -17.44 3.47 0.09
N ALA A 150 -17.73 3.81 -1.17
CA ALA A 150 -19.05 3.59 -1.76
C ALA A 150 -19.42 2.10 -1.79
N VAL A 151 -18.48 1.22 -2.18
CA VAL A 151 -18.67 -0.23 -2.14
C VAL A 151 -18.99 -0.72 -0.73
N GLY A 152 -18.23 -0.29 0.28
CA GLY A 152 -18.48 -0.63 1.68
C GLY A 152 -19.87 -0.19 2.16
N LEU A 153 -20.27 1.04 1.85
CA LEU A 153 -21.58 1.59 2.19
C LEU A 153 -22.73 0.83 1.52
N GLU A 154 -22.52 0.39 0.28
CA GLU A 154 -23.51 -0.40 -0.43
C GLU A 154 -23.74 -1.76 0.23
N HIS A 155 -22.68 -2.45 0.62
CA HIS A 155 -22.78 -3.70 1.38
C HIS A 155 -23.46 -3.53 2.75
N LEU A 156 -23.39 -2.34 3.32
CA LEU A 156 -24.09 -1.97 4.56
C LEU A 156 -25.51 -1.48 4.33
N SER A 157 -26.08 -1.68 3.12
CA SER A 157 -27.42 -1.23 2.77
C SER A 157 -27.67 0.27 2.93
N GLN A 158 -26.63 1.09 2.64
CA GLN A 158 -26.69 2.55 2.66
C GLN A 158 -26.62 3.14 1.23
N PRO A 159 -27.62 2.86 0.36
CA PRO A 159 -27.52 3.14 -1.07
C PRO A 159 -27.46 4.64 -1.40
N LYS A 160 -28.07 5.50 -0.60
CA LYS A 160 -28.02 6.96 -0.82
C LYS A 160 -26.61 7.51 -0.62
N LEU A 161 -25.93 7.08 0.43
CA LEU A 161 -24.54 7.48 0.69
C LEU A 161 -23.58 6.83 -0.33
N ALA A 162 -23.78 5.55 -0.64
CA ALA A 162 -22.98 4.87 -1.66
C ALA A 162 -23.05 5.61 -3.01
N LEU A 163 -24.25 6.01 -3.43
CA LEU A 163 -24.47 6.78 -4.66
C LEU A 163 -23.67 8.09 -4.68
N SER A 164 -23.65 8.82 -3.56
CA SER A 164 -22.88 10.06 -3.43
C SER A 164 -21.38 9.82 -3.64
N TYR A 165 -20.82 8.82 -2.98
CA TYR A 165 -19.38 8.50 -3.09
C TYR A 165 -19.01 7.88 -4.44
N TYR A 166 -19.87 7.09 -5.10
CA TYR A 166 -19.63 6.64 -6.47
C TYR A 166 -19.55 7.79 -7.46
N ARG A 167 -20.46 8.79 -7.36
CA ARG A 167 -20.41 10.00 -8.20
C ARG A 167 -19.10 10.77 -7.99
N GLN A 168 -18.70 10.94 -6.75
CA GLN A 168 -17.46 11.62 -6.40
C GLN A 168 -16.22 10.85 -6.92
N ALA A 169 -16.20 9.53 -6.77
CA ALA A 169 -15.12 8.69 -7.30
C ALA A 169 -14.98 8.86 -8.81
N LEU A 170 -16.09 8.84 -9.54
CA LEU A 170 -16.11 9.01 -11.00
C LEU A 170 -15.63 10.41 -11.41
N GLU A 171 -16.07 11.46 -10.73
CA GLU A 171 -15.63 12.84 -10.98
C GLU A 171 -14.11 12.97 -10.75
N LEU A 172 -13.60 12.50 -9.61
CA LEU A 172 -12.18 12.53 -9.28
C LEU A 172 -11.34 11.72 -10.27
N GLY A 173 -11.82 10.53 -10.68
CA GLY A 173 -11.15 9.70 -11.68
C GLY A 173 -11.03 10.39 -13.03
N ASN A 174 -12.10 11.07 -13.47
CA ASN A 174 -12.10 11.85 -14.71
C ASN A 174 -11.17 13.06 -14.63
N LEU A 175 -11.15 13.77 -13.51
CA LEU A 175 -10.26 14.92 -13.30
C LEU A 175 -8.78 14.52 -13.27
N LYS A 176 -8.44 13.40 -12.67
CA LYS A 176 -7.05 12.90 -12.57
C LYS A 176 -6.59 12.11 -13.79
N GLY A 177 -7.52 11.68 -14.65
CA GLY A 177 -7.21 10.88 -15.82
C GLY A 177 -6.81 9.42 -15.52
N HIS A 178 -6.91 9.00 -14.26
CA HIS A 178 -6.65 7.63 -13.82
C HIS A 178 -7.44 7.28 -12.55
N ALA A 179 -7.88 6.04 -12.47
CA ALA A 179 -8.48 5.42 -11.29
C ALA A 179 -8.22 3.90 -11.32
N GLY A 180 -8.24 3.25 -10.17
CA GLY A 180 -8.09 1.80 -10.03
C GLY A 180 -9.37 1.01 -10.32
N PHE A 181 -10.43 1.67 -10.77
CA PHE A 181 -11.73 1.08 -11.11
C PHE A 181 -12.14 1.39 -12.56
N ASP A 182 -13.08 0.59 -13.08
CA ASP A 182 -13.68 0.80 -14.39
C ASP A 182 -14.79 1.87 -14.31
N GLY A 183 -14.56 3.05 -14.88
CA GLY A 183 -15.48 4.17 -14.87
C GLY A 183 -16.84 3.86 -15.52
N ALA A 184 -16.87 3.04 -16.58
CA ALA A 184 -18.12 2.65 -17.25
C ALA A 184 -18.99 1.79 -16.31
N ARG A 185 -18.39 0.85 -15.59
CA ARG A 185 -19.10 0.03 -14.59
C ARG A 185 -19.60 0.87 -13.41
N VAL A 186 -18.83 1.85 -12.97
CA VAL A 186 -19.27 2.78 -11.92
C VAL A 186 -20.45 3.61 -12.39
N GLN A 187 -20.43 4.11 -13.63
CA GLN A 187 -21.54 4.84 -14.23
C GLN A 187 -22.82 4.00 -14.32
N GLU A 188 -22.69 2.75 -14.73
CA GLU A 188 -23.81 1.80 -14.75
C GLU A 188 -24.36 1.58 -13.32
N ARG A 189 -23.47 1.41 -12.32
CA ARG A 189 -23.88 1.22 -10.92
C ARG A 189 -24.62 2.42 -10.36
N ILE A 190 -24.17 3.63 -10.70
CA ILE A 190 -24.86 4.89 -10.37
C ILE A 190 -26.27 4.88 -10.93
N GLY A 191 -26.48 4.47 -12.19
CA GLY A 191 -27.80 4.35 -12.80
C GLY A 191 -28.72 3.39 -12.06
N GLN A 192 -28.22 2.18 -11.75
CA GLN A 192 -28.95 1.16 -11.00
C GLN A 192 -29.38 1.63 -9.59
N LEU A 193 -28.45 2.28 -8.86
CA LEU A 193 -28.73 2.80 -7.52
C LEU A 193 -29.75 3.95 -7.58
N THR A 194 -29.64 4.83 -8.58
CA THR A 194 -30.57 5.96 -8.75
C THR A 194 -31.99 5.46 -9.01
N ALA A 195 -32.17 4.48 -9.88
CA ALA A 195 -33.48 3.85 -10.14
C ALA A 195 -34.06 3.24 -8.84
N ARG A 196 -33.25 2.43 -8.13
CA ARG A 196 -33.68 1.76 -6.88
C ARG A 196 -34.07 2.75 -5.76
N ILE A 197 -33.44 3.92 -5.69
CA ILE A 197 -33.74 4.93 -4.68
C ILE A 197 -34.98 5.75 -5.07
N GLY A 198 -35.23 5.91 -6.38
CA GLY A 198 -36.41 6.64 -6.89
C GLY A 198 -37.74 5.89 -6.77
N ASP A 199 -37.66 4.55 -6.66
CA ASP A 199 -38.83 3.67 -6.53
C ASP A 199 -39.33 3.52 -5.07
N HIS A 200 -38.70 4.22 -4.11
CA HIS A 200 -39.02 4.25 -2.67
C HIS A 200 -39.28 5.67 -2.16
#